data_6abd978ed958f508921407558cd4fe60
#
_entry.id   6abd978ed958f508921407558cd4fe60
#
_cell.length_a   1.000
_cell.length_b   1.000
_cell.length_c   1.000
_cell.angle_alpha   90.00
_cell.angle_beta   90.00
_cell.angle_gamma   90.00
#
_symmetry.space_group_name_H-M   'P 1'
#
loop_
_entity.id
_entity.type
_entity.pdbx_description
1 polymer ?
#
loop_
_entity_poly.entity_id
_entity_poly.type
_entity_poly.pdbx_seq_one_letter_code
_entity_poly.pdbx_strand_id
1 'polypeptide(L)'
;METNYTITKEPNNGERSITLLLNGKFGEDALPELDQSISEARNAQQRIYLDLSEVTLVDRRTVDYISEQASHDIRLVNCPIYLQRWIRQVNDEVEN
;
A
#
# COMPACT_ATOMS: atom_id res chain seq x y z
N MET A 1 -18.19 12.66 -9.47
CA MET A 1 -17.92 12.22 -8.11
C MET A 1 -16.43 12.36 -7.81
N GLU A 2 -16.09 13.04 -6.75
CA GLU A 2 -14.68 13.27 -6.43
C GLU A 2 -14.04 12.04 -5.83
N THR A 3 -12.87 11.71 -6.34
CA THR A 3 -12.08 10.63 -5.78
C THR A 3 -11.20 11.19 -4.66
N ASN A 4 -11.29 10.59 -3.48
CA ASN A 4 -10.52 11.04 -2.32
C ASN A 4 -9.09 10.52 -2.33
N TYR A 5 -8.74 9.70 -3.30
CA TYR A 5 -7.42 9.08 -3.37
C TYR A 5 -6.96 8.96 -4.81
N THR A 6 -5.67 8.82 -5.00
CA THR A 6 -5.09 8.45 -6.29
C THR A 6 -4.00 7.41 -6.09
N ILE A 7 -3.83 6.54 -7.07
CA ILE A 7 -2.74 5.57 -7.11
C ILE A 7 -1.96 5.84 -8.39
N THR A 8 -0.72 6.27 -8.23
CA THR A 8 0.15 6.57 -9.38
C THR A 8 1.16 5.44 -9.54
N LYS A 9 1.27 4.91 -10.74
CA LYS A 9 2.20 3.82 -11.04
C LYS A 9 3.48 4.42 -11.63
N GLU A 10 4.60 4.14 -10.97
CA GLU A 10 5.90 4.65 -11.40
C GLU A 10 6.86 3.49 -11.63
N PRO A 11 7.01 3.03 -12.89
CA PRO A 11 7.98 1.98 -13.18
C PRO A 11 9.40 2.49 -12.94
N ASN A 12 10.24 1.66 -12.36
CA ASN A 12 11.63 2.00 -12.11
C ASN A 12 12.49 1.55 -13.31
N ASN A 13 13.21 2.48 -13.89
CA ASN A 13 14.03 2.22 -15.06
C ASN A 13 15.16 1.23 -14.74
N GLY A 14 15.35 0.26 -15.63
CA GLY A 14 16.44 -0.69 -15.50
C GLY A 14 16.23 -1.81 -14.52
N GLU A 15 15.10 -1.82 -13.83
CA GLU A 15 14.77 -2.87 -12.87
C GLU A 15 13.35 -3.35 -13.09
N ARG A 16 13.11 -4.62 -12.75
CA ARG A 16 11.75 -5.15 -12.76
C ARG A 16 11.05 -4.76 -11.48
N SER A 17 10.78 -3.48 -11.33
CA SER A 17 10.10 -2.99 -10.14
C SER A 17 9.18 -1.85 -10.47
N ILE A 18 8.21 -1.63 -9.61
CA ILE A 18 7.25 -0.55 -9.75
C ILE A 18 6.98 0.03 -8.38
N THR A 19 6.86 1.35 -8.33
CA THR A 19 6.44 2.03 -7.12
C THR A 19 5.00 2.49 -7.32
N LEU A 20 4.14 2.12 -6.38
CA LEU A 20 2.76 2.60 -6.35
C LEU A 20 2.71 3.74 -5.34
N LEU A 21 2.55 4.95 -5.84
CA LEU A 21 2.44 6.13 -4.99
C LEU A 21 0.98 6.33 -4.60
N LEU A 22 0.70 6.20 -3.31
CA LEU A 22 -0.64 6.35 -2.78
C LEU A 22 -0.81 7.77 -2.25
N ASN A 23 -1.85 8.45 -2.70
CA ASN A 23 -2.11 9.84 -2.31
C ASN A 23 -3.55 9.98 -1.84
N GLY A 24 -3.73 10.55 -0.65
CA GLY A 24 -5.05 10.91 -0.16
C GLY A 24 -5.59 9.98 0.90
N LYS A 25 -6.89 9.80 0.89
CA LYS A 25 -7.61 9.01 1.89
C LYS A 25 -7.89 7.60 1.37
N PHE A 26 -7.36 6.62 2.08
CA PHE A 26 -7.50 5.22 1.68
C PHE A 26 -8.38 4.45 2.65
N GLY A 27 -9.58 4.12 2.20
CA GLY A 27 -10.53 3.31 2.94
C GLY A 27 -10.95 2.12 2.12
N GLU A 28 -12.03 1.46 2.54
CA GLU A 28 -12.53 0.25 1.89
C GLU A 28 -12.80 0.45 0.40
N ASP A 29 -13.24 1.64 0.02
CA ASP A 29 -13.58 1.94 -1.36
C ASP A 29 -12.35 1.94 -2.28
N ALA A 30 -11.17 2.16 -1.73
CA ALA A 30 -9.92 2.17 -2.50
C ALA A 30 -9.28 0.79 -2.61
N LEU A 31 -9.66 -0.16 -1.76
CA LEU A 31 -9.00 -1.47 -1.72
C LEU A 31 -9.10 -2.26 -3.02
N PRO A 32 -10.26 -2.32 -3.70
CA PRO A 32 -10.32 -3.07 -4.96
C PRO A 32 -9.34 -2.55 -6.01
N GLU A 33 -9.20 -1.22 -6.13
CA GLU A 33 -8.28 -0.65 -7.09
C GLU A 33 -6.83 -0.89 -6.70
N LEU A 34 -6.52 -0.76 -5.41
CA LEU A 34 -5.18 -1.02 -4.91
C LEU A 34 -4.81 -2.49 -5.13
N ASP A 35 -5.72 -3.39 -4.80
CA ASP A 35 -5.50 -4.82 -4.99
C ASP A 35 -5.29 -5.15 -6.47
N GLN A 36 -6.05 -4.54 -7.36
CA GLN A 36 -5.88 -4.75 -8.79
C GLN A 36 -4.51 -4.29 -9.25
N SER A 37 -4.06 -3.13 -8.80
CA SER A 37 -2.74 -2.60 -9.16
C SER A 37 -1.63 -3.53 -8.69
N ILE A 38 -1.74 -4.04 -7.48
CA ILE A 38 -0.76 -4.98 -6.92
C ILE A 38 -0.78 -6.29 -7.70
N SER A 39 -1.97 -6.82 -8.01
CA SER A 39 -2.10 -8.07 -8.74
C SER A 39 -1.50 -7.97 -10.14
N GLU A 40 -1.72 -6.85 -10.82
CA GLU A 40 -1.13 -6.62 -12.14
C GLU A 40 0.40 -6.64 -12.08
N ALA A 41 0.97 -5.99 -11.06
CA ALA A 41 2.41 -5.94 -10.90
C ALA A 41 2.97 -7.34 -10.56
N ARG A 42 2.27 -8.11 -9.74
CA ARG A 42 2.67 -9.48 -9.44
C ARG A 42 2.66 -10.35 -10.68
N ASN A 43 1.62 -10.23 -11.48
CA ASN A 43 1.50 -11.01 -12.73
C ASN A 43 2.61 -10.67 -13.70
N ALA A 44 3.12 -9.44 -13.64
CA ALA A 44 4.25 -9.00 -14.45
C ALA A 44 5.60 -9.36 -13.81
N GLN A 45 5.57 -10.03 -12.66
CA GLN A 45 6.77 -10.44 -11.92
C GLN A 45 7.66 -9.27 -11.53
N GLN A 46 7.02 -8.17 -11.15
CA GLN A 46 7.71 -6.96 -10.71
C GLN A 46 7.82 -6.92 -9.20
N ARG A 47 8.92 -6.33 -8.70
CA ARG A 47 9.02 -5.99 -7.29
C ARG A 47 8.11 -4.80 -7.04
N ILE A 48 7.41 -4.81 -5.93
CA ILE A 48 6.40 -3.80 -5.65
C ILE A 48 6.78 -2.99 -4.43
N TYR A 49 6.79 -1.67 -4.60
CA TYR A 49 7.00 -0.73 -3.51
C TYR A 49 5.73 0.10 -3.35
N LEU A 50 5.27 0.26 -2.12
CA LEU A 50 4.17 1.16 -1.82
C LEU A 50 4.73 2.39 -1.15
N ASP A 51 4.58 3.54 -1.80
CA ASP A 51 5.00 4.81 -1.23
C ASP A 51 3.81 5.44 -0.52
N LEU A 52 3.94 5.60 0.79
CA LEU A 52 2.86 6.05 1.65
C LEU A 52 3.05 7.48 2.13
N SER A 53 4.01 8.21 1.55
CA SER A 53 4.35 9.56 2.00
C SER A 53 3.19 10.56 1.86
N GLU A 54 2.32 10.36 0.90
CA GLU A 54 1.21 11.27 0.61
C GLU A 54 -0.13 10.76 1.12
N VAL A 55 -0.14 9.69 1.89
CA VAL A 55 -1.37 9.17 2.48
C VAL A 55 -1.76 10.07 3.65
N THR A 56 -2.98 10.59 3.61
CA THR A 56 -3.46 11.52 4.64
C THR A 56 -4.38 10.86 5.67
N LEU A 57 -5.02 9.75 5.28
CA LEU A 57 -5.91 9.05 6.18
C LEU A 57 -6.07 7.60 5.71
N VAL A 58 -6.13 6.68 6.67
CA VAL A 58 -6.43 5.27 6.39
C VAL A 58 -7.41 4.77 7.45
N ASP A 59 -8.22 3.77 7.09
CA ASP A 59 -9.06 3.09 8.06
C ASP A 59 -8.41 1.78 8.48
N ARG A 60 -9.00 1.11 9.47
CA ARG A 60 -8.45 -0.13 10.02
C ARG A 60 -8.33 -1.22 8.96
N ARG A 61 -9.32 -1.34 8.09
CA ARG A 61 -9.31 -2.36 7.07
C ARG A 61 -8.18 -2.17 6.07
N THR A 62 -7.91 -0.92 5.72
CA THR A 62 -6.79 -0.58 4.84
C THR A 62 -5.46 -0.91 5.51
N VAL A 63 -5.34 -0.62 6.81
CA VAL A 63 -4.11 -0.95 7.56
C VAL A 63 -3.90 -2.46 7.59
N ASP A 64 -4.96 -3.23 7.84
CA ASP A 64 -4.88 -4.69 7.82
C ASP A 64 -4.40 -5.20 6.46
N TYR A 65 -4.95 -4.65 5.39
CA TYR A 65 -4.58 -5.04 4.03
C TYR A 65 -3.11 -4.73 3.75
N ILE A 66 -2.68 -3.51 4.06
CA ILE A 66 -1.28 -3.10 3.82
C ILE A 66 -0.32 -3.95 4.65
N SER A 67 -0.67 -4.22 5.90
CA SER A 67 0.15 -5.04 6.77
C SER A 67 0.30 -6.45 6.20
N GLU A 68 -0.79 -7.03 5.71
CA GLU A 68 -0.75 -8.36 5.11
C GLU A 68 0.13 -8.38 3.87
N GLN A 69 -0.01 -7.38 2.99
CA GLN A 69 0.79 -7.33 1.77
C GLN A 69 2.27 -7.13 2.08
N ALA A 70 2.59 -6.33 3.09
CA ALA A 70 3.98 -6.08 3.48
C ALA A 70 4.66 -7.32 4.05
N SER A 71 3.89 -8.28 4.55
CA SER A 71 4.45 -9.53 5.07
C SER A 71 4.80 -10.53 3.97
N HIS A 72 4.44 -10.23 2.73
CA HIS A 72 4.73 -11.09 1.58
C HIS A 72 5.88 -10.51 0.75
N ASP A 73 5.57 -9.91 -0.38
CA ASP A 73 6.58 -9.48 -1.35
C ASP A 73 6.59 -7.96 -1.59
N ILE A 74 5.84 -7.21 -0.80
CA ILE A 74 5.71 -5.78 -0.99
C ILE A 74 6.50 -5.02 0.07
N ARG A 75 7.24 -3.99 -0.36
CA ARG A 75 7.96 -3.12 0.56
C ARG A 75 7.25 -1.79 0.70
N LEU A 76 7.15 -1.34 1.94
CA LEU A 76 6.60 -0.03 2.23
C LEU A 76 7.73 0.98 2.25
N VAL A 77 7.56 2.11 1.57
CA VAL A 77 8.56 3.17 1.58
C VAL A 77 7.91 4.48 2.02
N ASN A 78 8.69 5.31 2.69
CA ASN A 78 8.23 6.62 3.17
C ASN A 78 6.96 6.51 4.01
N CYS A 79 6.87 5.48 4.83
CA CYS A 79 5.68 5.25 5.66
C CYS A 79 5.67 6.23 6.83
N PRO A 80 4.61 7.03 6.99
CA PRO A 80 4.51 7.94 8.13
C PRO A 80 4.57 7.19 9.46
N ILE A 81 5.08 7.84 10.48
CA ILE A 81 5.28 7.22 11.79
C ILE A 81 3.97 6.69 12.37
N TYR A 82 2.88 7.47 12.27
CA TYR A 82 1.61 7.02 12.82
C TYR A 82 1.14 5.71 12.17
N LEU A 83 1.38 5.57 10.87
CA LEU A 83 0.98 4.38 10.14
C LEU A 83 1.89 3.21 10.47
N GLN A 84 3.20 3.44 10.63
CA GLN A 84 4.13 2.40 11.07
C GLN A 84 3.70 1.82 12.41
N ARG A 85 3.32 2.68 13.35
CA ARG A 85 2.88 2.26 14.68
C ARG A 85 1.58 1.46 14.60
N TRP A 86 0.67 1.91 13.76
CA TRP A 86 -0.61 1.21 13.59
C TRP A 86 -0.41 -0.18 12.99
N ILE A 87 0.43 -0.26 11.95
CA ILE A 87 0.75 -1.55 11.32
C ILE A 87 1.37 -2.50 12.35
N ARG A 88 2.29 -2.00 13.16
CA ARG A 88 2.93 -2.82 14.19
C ARG A 88 1.89 -3.31 15.21
N GLN A 89 0.97 -2.46 15.61
CA GLN A 89 -0.07 -2.81 16.54
C GLN A 89 -0.98 -3.91 15.99
N VAL A 90 -1.34 -3.80 14.72
CA VAL A 90 -2.17 -4.81 14.06
C VAL A 90 -1.44 -6.14 14.01
N ASN A 91 -0.15 -6.15 13.70
CA ASN A 91 0.63 -7.37 13.67
C ASN A 91 0.71 -8.03 15.05
N ASP A 92 0.86 -7.23 16.10
CA ASP A 92 0.90 -7.76 17.47
C ASP A 92 -0.42 -8.41 17.85
N GLU A 93 -1.55 -7.83 17.43
CA GLU A 93 -2.86 -8.39 17.70
C GLU A 93 -3.06 -9.76 17.03
N VAL A 94 -2.51 -9.91 15.83
CA VAL A 94 -2.66 -11.14 15.05
C VAL A 94 -1.81 -12.28 15.64
N GLU A 95 -0.72 -11.95 16.28
CA GLU A 95 0.20 -12.95 16.84
C GLU A 95 -0.23 -13.60 18.13
N ASN A 96 -1.33 -13.17 18.70
CA ASN A 96 -1.82 -13.75 19.97
C ASN A 96 -2.45 -15.10 19.80
#